data_3a643a23dac8ec3e15a5e1f9b11fb410
#
_entry.id   3a643a23dac8ec3e15a5e1f9b11fb410
#
_cell.length_a   1.000
_cell.length_b   1.000
_cell.length_c   1.000
_cell.angle_alpha   90.00
_cell.angle_beta   90.00
_cell.angle_gamma   90.00
#
_symmetry.space_group_name_H-M   'P 1'
#
loop_
_entity.id
_entity.type
_entity.pdbx_description
1 polymer ?
#
loop_
_entity_poly.entity_id
_entity_poly.type
_entity_poly.pdbx_seq_one_letter_code
_entity_poly.pdbx_strand_id
1 'polypeptide(L)'
;VLGWIIGEVLGIDPLGIKVVTGDTDLTPVDLGSYSSRVTLMTGNAAMQAAERARELLAKGVGEKLGIPAGRLVFADSRVFDAEEPKLGMTFQEAVVCTEARFGTIGTVGSYTPPTSPAKFRGGGVGPSPSYSYSATVVEVEVDPLTGIYRVPKIWMAHDIGRALNAAVAMGQIEGGVYMGLGEAMMEEQVYRDRTHKGNRIFVHRIPSMLEYKQPTGLEMPEIVTYVVEDPDKNGPFGAKEVGQGPLLPIMPAVANAIFDAVGVRVDENPVSFEKVFAALQSKADGKEARFGPSNGPDGVPKVDFGDSLKIKTPWQGGDGTAWNEPKREKKAAK
;
A
#
# COMPACT_ATOMS: atom_id res chain seq x y z
N VAL A 1 -11.86 -7.15 5.59
CA VAL A 1 -12.26 -6.15 4.57
C VAL A 1 -13.32 -6.73 3.63
N LEU A 2 -13.15 -7.93 3.02
CA LEU A 2 -14.15 -8.50 2.09
C LEU A 2 -15.53 -8.65 2.73
N GLY A 3 -15.62 -9.13 3.96
CA GLY A 3 -16.89 -9.19 4.69
C GLY A 3 -17.56 -7.83 4.85
N TRP A 4 -16.79 -6.76 5.10
CA TRP A 4 -17.29 -5.37 5.17
C TRP A 4 -17.90 -4.92 3.84
N ILE A 5 -17.20 -5.17 2.72
CA ILE A 5 -17.69 -4.81 1.37
C ILE A 5 -18.99 -5.55 1.06
N ILE A 6 -19.04 -6.85 1.30
CA ILE A 6 -20.22 -7.68 1.04
C ILE A 6 -21.37 -7.30 1.97
N GLY A 7 -21.07 -7.07 3.26
CA GLY A 7 -22.05 -6.68 4.26
C GLY A 7 -22.74 -5.36 3.91
N GLU A 8 -21.99 -4.38 3.44
CA GLU A 8 -22.53 -3.08 3.00
C GLU A 8 -23.46 -3.23 1.79
N VAL A 9 -23.07 -4.03 0.79
CA VAL A 9 -23.92 -4.26 -0.41
C VAL A 9 -25.21 -4.98 -0.04
N LEU A 10 -25.14 -5.99 0.83
CA LEU A 10 -26.28 -6.84 1.18
C LEU A 10 -27.07 -6.33 2.39
N GLY A 11 -26.62 -5.29 3.06
CA GLY A 11 -27.25 -4.74 4.26
C GLY A 11 -27.26 -5.71 5.45
N ILE A 12 -26.20 -6.52 5.63
CA ILE A 12 -26.08 -7.53 6.67
C ILE A 12 -24.84 -7.30 7.55
N ASP A 13 -24.82 -7.88 8.74
CA ASP A 13 -23.67 -7.82 9.63
C ASP A 13 -22.44 -8.46 8.96
N PRO A 14 -21.36 -7.72 8.74
CA PRO A 14 -20.13 -8.25 8.15
C PRO A 14 -19.48 -9.35 9.00
N LEU A 15 -19.71 -9.39 10.29
CA LEU A 15 -19.19 -10.44 11.19
C LEU A 15 -19.93 -11.78 11.00
N GLY A 16 -21.14 -11.76 10.45
CA GLY A 16 -21.89 -12.96 10.08
C GLY A 16 -21.43 -13.60 8.76
N ILE A 17 -20.52 -12.97 8.03
CA ILE A 17 -20.04 -13.45 6.72
C ILE A 17 -18.80 -14.33 6.91
N LYS A 18 -18.90 -15.60 6.51
CA LYS A 18 -17.75 -16.50 6.46
C LYS A 18 -16.96 -16.26 5.17
N VAL A 19 -15.71 -15.81 5.32
CA VAL A 19 -14.79 -15.64 4.21
C VAL A 19 -13.81 -16.81 4.18
N VAL A 20 -13.71 -17.49 3.02
CA VAL A 20 -12.74 -18.56 2.79
C VAL A 20 -11.67 -18.06 1.83
N THR A 21 -10.42 -18.07 2.28
CA THR A 21 -9.25 -17.64 1.51
C THR A 21 -8.09 -18.63 1.71
N GLY A 22 -7.16 -18.65 0.77
CA GLY A 22 -5.95 -19.47 0.90
C GLY A 22 -6.15 -20.97 0.70
N ASP A 23 -7.30 -21.40 0.21
CA ASP A 23 -7.61 -22.78 -0.09
C ASP A 23 -7.64 -22.95 -1.63
N THR A 24 -6.61 -23.59 -2.18
CA THR A 24 -6.45 -23.75 -3.63
C THR A 24 -7.45 -24.73 -4.25
N ASP A 25 -8.12 -25.54 -3.45
CA ASP A 25 -9.15 -26.46 -3.93
C ASP A 25 -10.53 -25.80 -4.01
N LEU A 26 -10.77 -24.75 -3.22
CA LEU A 26 -12.08 -24.11 -3.11
C LEU A 26 -12.12 -22.72 -3.73
N THR A 27 -11.00 -21.97 -3.67
CA THR A 27 -11.00 -20.58 -4.08
C THR A 27 -10.59 -20.39 -5.52
N PRO A 28 -11.17 -19.41 -6.25
CA PRO A 28 -10.67 -19.01 -7.57
C PRO A 28 -9.21 -18.56 -7.50
N VAL A 29 -8.54 -18.57 -8.65
CA VAL A 29 -7.18 -18.03 -8.75
C VAL A 29 -7.14 -16.57 -8.36
N ASP A 30 -6.29 -16.24 -7.40
CA ASP A 30 -5.93 -14.89 -7.00
C ASP A 30 -4.41 -14.74 -7.07
N LEU A 31 -3.93 -13.62 -7.59
CA LEU A 31 -2.50 -13.39 -7.76
C LEU A 31 -1.80 -12.90 -6.48
N GLY A 32 -2.55 -12.76 -5.39
CA GLY A 32 -2.03 -12.34 -4.09
C GLY A 32 -1.99 -10.83 -3.88
N SER A 33 -1.49 -10.46 -2.72
CA SER A 33 -1.55 -9.09 -2.19
C SER A 33 -0.39 -8.18 -2.61
N TYR A 34 0.38 -8.55 -3.62
CA TYR A 34 1.48 -7.70 -4.09
C TYR A 34 0.98 -6.33 -4.57
N SER A 35 1.83 -5.31 -4.44
CA SER A 35 1.48 -3.90 -4.73
C SER A 35 0.26 -3.39 -3.95
N SER A 36 -0.03 -3.98 -2.79
CA SER A 36 -1.16 -3.61 -1.90
C SER A 36 -2.51 -3.51 -2.61
N ARG A 37 -2.77 -4.36 -3.61
CA ARG A 37 -3.89 -4.24 -4.53
C ARG A 37 -5.11 -5.11 -4.22
N VAL A 38 -5.08 -5.95 -3.18
CA VAL A 38 -6.18 -6.89 -2.88
C VAL A 38 -7.50 -6.16 -2.68
N THR A 39 -7.51 -5.05 -1.93
CA THR A 39 -8.73 -4.27 -1.73
C THR A 39 -9.30 -3.76 -3.05
N LEU A 40 -8.46 -3.29 -3.97
CA LEU A 40 -8.90 -2.86 -5.29
C LEU A 40 -9.42 -4.03 -6.13
N MET A 41 -8.65 -5.10 -6.24
CA MET A 41 -8.94 -6.20 -7.18
C MET A 41 -10.02 -7.13 -6.63
N THR A 42 -9.73 -7.77 -5.52
CA THR A 42 -10.62 -8.76 -4.91
C THR A 42 -11.82 -8.08 -4.25
N GLY A 43 -11.65 -6.86 -3.72
CA GLY A 43 -12.74 -6.06 -3.17
C GLY A 43 -13.80 -5.70 -4.21
N ASN A 44 -13.41 -5.22 -5.40
CA ASN A 44 -14.35 -4.95 -6.49
C ASN A 44 -15.00 -6.23 -7.04
N ALA A 45 -14.25 -7.34 -7.11
CA ALA A 45 -14.83 -8.62 -7.50
C ALA A 45 -15.88 -9.11 -6.48
N ALA A 46 -15.58 -8.97 -5.19
CA ALA A 46 -16.55 -9.30 -4.12
C ALA A 46 -17.77 -8.40 -4.15
N MET A 47 -17.59 -7.10 -4.36
CA MET A 47 -18.67 -6.14 -4.52
C MET A 47 -19.60 -6.52 -5.68
N GLN A 48 -19.03 -6.83 -6.84
CA GLN A 48 -19.81 -7.27 -8.02
C GLN A 48 -20.56 -8.58 -7.76
N ALA A 49 -19.95 -9.55 -7.08
CA ALA A 49 -20.63 -10.80 -6.70
C ALA A 49 -21.81 -10.52 -5.75
N ALA A 50 -21.62 -9.65 -4.77
CA ALA A 50 -22.65 -9.25 -3.82
C ALA A 50 -23.79 -8.48 -4.49
N GLU A 51 -23.49 -7.57 -5.42
CA GLU A 51 -24.50 -6.85 -6.23
C GLU A 51 -25.38 -7.82 -7.03
N ARG A 52 -24.78 -8.80 -7.69
CA ARG A 52 -25.53 -9.85 -8.41
C ARG A 52 -26.41 -10.68 -7.48
N ALA A 53 -25.91 -11.02 -6.29
CA ALA A 53 -26.73 -11.70 -5.29
C ALA A 53 -27.90 -10.84 -4.82
N ARG A 54 -27.64 -9.55 -4.57
CA ARG A 54 -28.68 -8.57 -4.21
C ARG A 54 -29.76 -8.46 -5.28
N GLU A 55 -29.40 -8.43 -6.57
CA GLU A 55 -30.35 -8.41 -7.68
C GLU A 55 -31.26 -9.65 -7.69
N LEU A 56 -30.68 -10.86 -7.49
CA LEU A 56 -31.43 -12.11 -7.41
C LEU A 56 -32.39 -12.10 -6.21
N LEU A 57 -31.91 -11.67 -5.04
CA LEU A 57 -32.74 -11.55 -3.84
C LEU A 57 -33.87 -10.52 -4.02
N ALA A 58 -33.55 -9.36 -4.59
CA ALA A 58 -34.55 -8.33 -4.88
C ALA A 58 -35.64 -8.84 -5.83
N LYS A 59 -35.27 -9.65 -6.83
CA LYS A 59 -36.24 -10.29 -7.71
C LYS A 59 -37.14 -11.26 -6.94
N GLY A 60 -36.57 -12.17 -6.14
CA GLY A 60 -37.31 -13.17 -5.39
C GLY A 60 -38.29 -12.55 -4.37
N VAL A 61 -37.79 -11.57 -3.61
CA VAL A 61 -38.58 -10.84 -2.60
C VAL A 61 -39.65 -9.99 -3.28
N GLY A 62 -39.30 -9.28 -4.36
CA GLY A 62 -40.25 -8.43 -5.12
C GLY A 62 -41.40 -9.22 -5.68
N GLU A 63 -41.17 -10.39 -6.25
CA GLU A 63 -42.23 -11.27 -6.75
C GLU A 63 -43.09 -11.85 -5.61
N LYS A 64 -42.49 -12.12 -4.43
CA LYS A 64 -43.25 -12.63 -3.26
C LYS A 64 -44.14 -11.56 -2.63
N LEU A 65 -43.67 -10.32 -2.55
CA LEU A 65 -44.39 -9.22 -1.91
C LEU A 65 -45.21 -8.37 -2.87
N GLY A 66 -45.08 -8.58 -4.17
CA GLY A 66 -45.74 -7.75 -5.19
C GLY A 66 -45.13 -6.34 -5.31
N ILE A 67 -43.84 -6.20 -4.98
CA ILE A 67 -43.10 -4.92 -4.95
C ILE A 67 -42.08 -4.89 -6.09
N PRO A 68 -41.93 -3.78 -6.83
CA PRO A 68 -40.86 -3.65 -7.80
C PRO A 68 -39.47 -3.81 -7.15
N ALA A 69 -38.60 -4.62 -7.73
CA ALA A 69 -37.27 -4.91 -7.17
C ALA A 69 -36.48 -3.63 -6.87
N GLY A 70 -36.61 -2.57 -7.69
CA GLY A 70 -35.92 -1.29 -7.50
C GLY A 70 -36.39 -0.46 -6.29
N ARG A 71 -37.49 -0.85 -5.65
CA ARG A 71 -37.97 -0.21 -4.41
C ARG A 71 -37.46 -0.89 -3.15
N LEU A 72 -36.87 -2.09 -3.28
CA LEU A 72 -36.40 -2.85 -2.14
C LEU A 72 -35.10 -2.29 -1.60
N VAL A 73 -35.06 -2.06 -0.30
CA VAL A 73 -33.90 -1.62 0.50
C VAL A 73 -33.36 -2.82 1.26
N PHE A 74 -32.04 -2.95 1.25
CA PHE A 74 -31.29 -3.95 2.00
C PHE A 74 -30.54 -3.24 3.12
N ALA A 75 -30.98 -3.39 4.34
CA ALA A 75 -30.39 -2.77 5.53
C ALA A 75 -30.78 -3.53 6.80
N ASP A 76 -29.96 -3.44 7.83
CA ASP A 76 -30.22 -4.01 9.16
C ASP A 76 -30.60 -5.49 9.12
N SER A 77 -29.95 -6.27 8.27
CA SER A 77 -30.25 -7.69 8.02
C SER A 77 -31.69 -7.96 7.61
N ARG A 78 -32.30 -7.01 6.92
CA ARG A 78 -33.66 -7.07 6.36
C ARG A 78 -33.70 -6.64 4.90
N VAL A 79 -34.75 -7.09 4.21
CA VAL A 79 -35.12 -6.62 2.87
C VAL A 79 -36.56 -6.09 2.98
N PHE A 80 -36.76 -4.82 2.66
CA PHE A 80 -38.05 -4.13 2.85
C PHE A 80 -38.34 -3.09 1.79
N ASP A 81 -39.57 -2.69 1.68
CA ASP A 81 -40.02 -1.63 0.77
C ASP A 81 -39.57 -0.25 1.26
N ALA A 82 -38.95 0.55 0.38
CA ALA A 82 -38.55 1.91 0.69
C ALA A 82 -39.74 2.84 1.06
N GLU A 83 -40.91 2.64 0.48
CA GLU A 83 -42.10 3.45 0.75
C GLU A 83 -42.87 2.99 1.98
N GLU A 84 -42.84 1.68 2.27
CA GLU A 84 -43.49 1.08 3.45
C GLU A 84 -42.52 0.16 4.20
N PRO A 85 -41.63 0.69 5.06
CA PRO A 85 -40.56 -0.09 5.71
C PRO A 85 -41.03 -1.26 6.60
N LYS A 86 -42.32 -1.27 6.98
CA LYS A 86 -42.92 -2.39 7.69
C LYS A 86 -43.17 -3.60 6.78
N LEU A 87 -43.34 -3.36 5.49
CA LEU A 87 -43.51 -4.39 4.47
C LEU A 87 -42.16 -4.90 4.04
N GLY A 88 -41.77 -6.05 4.56
CA GLY A 88 -40.45 -6.66 4.32
C GLY A 88 -40.31 -7.96 5.08
N MET A 89 -39.10 -8.49 5.02
CA MET A 89 -38.71 -9.73 5.68
C MET A 89 -37.26 -9.68 6.16
N THR A 90 -36.86 -10.62 6.99
CA THR A 90 -35.47 -10.79 7.36
C THR A 90 -34.62 -11.21 6.14
N PHE A 91 -33.34 -10.97 6.18
CA PHE A 91 -32.43 -11.41 5.10
C PHE A 91 -32.49 -12.93 4.91
N GLN A 92 -32.59 -13.70 6.02
CA GLN A 92 -32.71 -15.15 5.95
C GLN A 92 -34.00 -15.59 5.22
N GLU A 93 -35.14 -14.97 5.53
CA GLU A 93 -36.39 -15.25 4.82
C GLU A 93 -36.32 -14.87 3.34
N ALA A 94 -35.60 -13.77 3.01
CA ALA A 94 -35.37 -13.35 1.64
C ALA A 94 -34.56 -14.39 0.86
N VAL A 95 -33.52 -14.96 1.47
CA VAL A 95 -32.75 -16.08 0.89
C VAL A 95 -33.66 -17.29 0.66
N VAL A 96 -34.34 -17.76 1.68
CA VAL A 96 -35.22 -18.96 1.60
C VAL A 96 -36.29 -18.79 0.51
N CYS A 97 -36.96 -17.65 0.45
CA CYS A 97 -38.00 -17.45 -0.56
C CYS A 97 -37.44 -17.35 -1.99
N THR A 98 -36.25 -16.82 -2.13
CA THR A 98 -35.57 -16.70 -3.44
C THR A 98 -35.09 -18.07 -3.90
N GLU A 99 -34.45 -18.87 -3.01
CA GLU A 99 -34.01 -20.22 -3.33
C GLU A 99 -35.15 -21.18 -3.65
N ALA A 100 -36.28 -21.07 -2.95
CA ALA A 100 -37.50 -21.85 -3.27
C ALA A 100 -38.02 -21.62 -4.69
N ARG A 101 -37.69 -20.47 -5.28
CA ARG A 101 -38.14 -20.09 -6.63
C ARG A 101 -37.12 -20.29 -7.72
N PHE A 102 -35.86 -19.93 -7.44
CA PHE A 102 -34.78 -19.91 -8.44
C PHE A 102 -33.67 -20.96 -8.20
N GLY A 103 -33.78 -21.74 -7.14
CA GLY A 103 -32.73 -22.67 -6.71
C GLY A 103 -31.64 -21.99 -5.89
N THR A 104 -30.61 -22.75 -5.57
CA THR A 104 -29.49 -22.29 -4.73
C THR A 104 -28.83 -21.03 -5.29
N ILE A 105 -28.66 -20.03 -4.45
CA ILE A 105 -28.04 -18.76 -4.83
C ILE A 105 -26.52 -18.91 -4.83
N GLY A 106 -25.93 -18.75 -6.00
CA GLY A 106 -24.47 -18.66 -6.16
C GLY A 106 -24.14 -17.60 -7.19
N THR A 107 -23.20 -16.72 -6.88
CA THR A 107 -22.77 -15.65 -7.77
C THR A 107 -21.26 -15.58 -7.87
N VAL A 108 -20.75 -15.09 -8.99
CA VAL A 108 -19.33 -14.90 -9.26
C VAL A 108 -19.10 -13.44 -9.63
N GLY A 109 -18.05 -12.85 -9.09
CA GLY A 109 -17.57 -11.54 -9.47
C GLY A 109 -16.15 -11.59 -10.00
N SER A 110 -15.82 -10.74 -10.94
CA SER A 110 -14.46 -10.55 -11.43
C SER A 110 -14.21 -9.08 -11.73
N TYR A 111 -13.00 -8.63 -11.51
CA TYR A 111 -12.63 -7.25 -11.75
C TYR A 111 -11.39 -7.15 -12.63
N THR A 112 -11.50 -6.36 -13.67
CA THR A 112 -10.37 -5.98 -14.53
C THR A 112 -10.16 -4.48 -14.38
N PRO A 113 -9.03 -4.04 -13.81
CA PRO A 113 -8.78 -2.61 -13.61
C PRO A 113 -8.62 -1.90 -14.96
N PRO A 114 -9.00 -0.63 -15.06
CA PRO A 114 -8.71 0.17 -16.23
C PRO A 114 -7.20 0.26 -16.43
N THR A 115 -6.77 0.24 -17.69
CA THR A 115 -5.36 0.35 -18.04
C THR A 115 -4.85 1.74 -17.65
N SER A 116 -3.76 1.78 -16.88
CA SER A 116 -3.09 3.05 -16.60
C SER A 116 -2.43 3.59 -17.88
N PRO A 117 -2.67 4.85 -18.26
CA PRO A 117 -2.04 5.46 -19.43
C PRO A 117 -0.57 5.83 -19.21
N ALA A 118 0.00 5.55 -18.06
CA ALA A 118 1.34 5.97 -17.68
C ALA A 118 2.42 5.36 -18.59
N LYS A 119 3.07 6.21 -19.38
CA LYS A 119 4.22 5.90 -20.24
C LYS A 119 5.54 6.30 -19.57
N PHE A 120 5.73 5.99 -18.30
CA PHE A 120 6.98 6.30 -17.61
C PHE A 120 7.85 5.05 -17.41
N ARG A 121 9.14 5.23 -17.21
CA ARG A 121 10.07 4.13 -16.91
C ARG A 121 9.59 3.36 -15.68
N GLY A 122 9.49 2.05 -15.80
CA GLY A 122 8.98 1.18 -14.73
C GLY A 122 7.46 1.06 -14.67
N GLY A 123 6.70 1.79 -15.48
CA GLY A 123 5.24 1.73 -15.51
C GLY A 123 4.62 0.47 -16.11
N GLY A 124 5.41 -0.56 -16.39
CA GLY A 124 4.94 -1.78 -17.06
C GLY A 124 4.47 -2.90 -16.13
N VAL A 125 4.69 -2.80 -14.83
CA VAL A 125 4.38 -3.90 -13.90
C VAL A 125 3.25 -3.50 -12.97
N GLY A 126 2.05 -3.98 -13.28
CA GLY A 126 0.89 -3.89 -12.41
C GLY A 126 0.44 -2.47 -12.05
N PRO A 127 0.30 -1.55 -13.00
CA PRO A 127 -0.14 -0.22 -12.68
C PRO A 127 -1.52 -0.27 -12.03
N SER A 128 -1.64 0.31 -10.84
CA SER A 128 -2.93 0.58 -10.23
C SER A 128 -3.48 1.87 -10.83
N PRO A 129 -4.77 1.94 -11.15
CA PRO A 129 -5.41 3.19 -11.57
C PRO A 129 -5.67 4.13 -10.39
N SER A 130 -5.41 3.68 -9.18
CA SER A 130 -5.63 4.38 -7.91
C SER A 130 -4.29 4.75 -7.29
N TYR A 131 -4.17 5.99 -6.84
CA TYR A 131 -2.95 6.52 -6.22
C TYR A 131 -3.26 6.96 -4.80
N SER A 132 -2.47 6.47 -3.85
CA SER A 132 -2.45 6.94 -2.47
C SER A 132 -1.23 7.81 -2.22
N TYR A 133 -1.31 8.68 -1.23
CA TYR A 133 -0.24 9.61 -0.86
C TYR A 133 0.09 9.41 0.61
N SER A 134 1.38 9.46 0.91
CA SER A 134 1.88 9.37 2.27
C SER A 134 2.78 10.54 2.59
N ALA A 135 2.69 11.03 3.82
CA ALA A 135 3.61 12.01 4.37
C ALA A 135 4.02 11.59 5.78
N THR A 136 5.31 11.70 6.07
CA THR A 136 5.82 11.33 7.39
C THR A 136 6.78 12.38 7.93
N VAL A 137 6.75 12.53 9.25
CA VAL A 137 7.73 13.29 10.03
C VAL A 137 8.33 12.35 11.05
N VAL A 138 9.65 12.36 11.16
CA VAL A 138 10.41 11.52 12.10
C VAL A 138 11.20 12.40 13.03
N GLU A 139 11.08 12.13 14.32
CA GLU A 139 11.92 12.71 15.36
C GLU A 139 13.07 11.76 15.66
N VAL A 140 14.30 12.29 15.77
CA VAL A 140 15.49 11.51 16.12
C VAL A 140 16.26 12.19 17.23
N GLU A 141 16.92 11.38 18.06
CA GLU A 141 17.93 11.80 18.99
C GLU A 141 19.24 11.14 18.61
N VAL A 142 20.27 11.92 18.30
CA VAL A 142 21.57 11.43 17.83
C VAL A 142 22.66 11.80 18.83
N ASP A 143 23.48 10.82 19.24
CA ASP A 143 24.73 11.08 19.92
C ASP A 143 25.82 11.42 18.90
N PRO A 144 26.31 12.66 18.86
CA PRO A 144 27.28 13.09 17.87
C PRO A 144 28.69 12.49 18.07
N LEU A 145 28.97 11.89 19.23
CA LEU A 145 30.25 11.26 19.52
C LEU A 145 30.33 9.82 19.03
N THR A 146 29.21 9.12 19.03
CA THR A 146 29.17 7.67 18.69
C THR A 146 28.41 7.38 17.40
N GLY A 147 27.58 8.30 16.92
CA GLY A 147 26.67 8.08 15.79
C GLY A 147 25.45 7.22 16.16
N ILE A 148 25.32 6.81 17.42
CA ILE A 148 24.14 6.09 17.90
C ILE A 148 22.95 7.04 17.91
N TYR A 149 21.81 6.58 17.40
CA TYR A 149 20.58 7.34 17.41
C TYR A 149 19.39 6.49 17.79
N ARG A 150 18.33 7.14 18.23
CA ARG A 150 17.02 6.54 18.44
C ARG A 150 15.94 7.36 17.76
N VAL A 151 14.85 6.72 17.48
CA VAL A 151 13.63 7.34 16.90
C VAL A 151 12.53 7.30 17.97
N PRO A 152 12.32 8.36 18.74
CA PRO A 152 11.30 8.36 19.79
C PRO A 152 9.88 8.49 19.25
N LYS A 153 9.70 9.15 18.09
CA LYS A 153 8.35 9.44 17.58
C LYS A 153 8.30 9.58 16.08
N ILE A 154 7.19 9.07 15.50
CA ILE A 154 6.89 9.18 14.07
C ILE A 154 5.44 9.64 13.90
N TRP A 155 5.23 10.64 13.05
CA TRP A 155 3.90 11.03 12.57
C TRP A 155 3.76 10.55 11.13
N MET A 156 2.69 9.81 10.88
CA MET A 156 2.38 9.24 9.57
C MET A 156 0.96 9.65 9.13
N ALA A 157 0.87 10.39 8.06
CA ALA A 157 -0.38 10.65 7.35
C ALA A 157 -0.43 9.81 6.08
N HIS A 158 -1.51 9.05 5.89
CA HIS A 158 -1.68 8.20 4.72
C HIS A 158 -3.11 8.30 4.18
N ASP A 159 -3.22 8.52 2.89
CA ASP A 159 -4.48 8.56 2.15
C ASP A 159 -4.91 7.15 1.76
N ILE A 160 -5.96 6.68 2.40
CA ILE A 160 -6.54 5.35 2.20
C ILE A 160 -7.85 5.39 1.37
N GLY A 161 -8.18 6.53 0.80
CA GLY A 161 -9.45 6.75 0.12
C GLY A 161 -10.60 6.76 1.11
N ARG A 162 -11.26 5.62 1.34
CA ARG A 162 -12.26 5.43 2.39
C ARG A 162 -11.84 4.33 3.35
N ALA A 163 -11.93 4.60 4.64
CA ALA A 163 -11.66 3.65 5.69
C ALA A 163 -12.80 2.63 5.81
N LEU A 164 -12.67 1.48 5.16
CA LEU A 164 -13.65 0.39 5.29
C LEU A 164 -13.66 -0.23 6.69
N ASN A 165 -12.51 -0.21 7.36
CA ASN A 165 -12.34 -0.56 8.75
C ASN A 165 -11.17 0.25 9.31
N ALA A 166 -11.45 1.32 10.04
CA ALA A 166 -10.45 2.26 10.53
C ALA A 166 -9.43 1.61 11.48
N ALA A 167 -9.85 0.74 12.37
CA ALA A 167 -8.94 0.08 13.33
C ALA A 167 -7.91 -0.82 12.62
N VAL A 168 -8.37 -1.61 11.64
CA VAL A 168 -7.48 -2.47 10.84
C VAL A 168 -6.57 -1.62 9.94
N ALA A 169 -7.08 -0.52 9.38
CA ALA A 169 -6.29 0.40 8.55
C ALA A 169 -5.16 1.05 9.37
N MET A 170 -5.45 1.51 10.59
CA MET A 170 -4.43 2.05 11.50
C MET A 170 -3.35 1.01 11.83
N GLY A 171 -3.74 -0.23 12.13
CA GLY A 171 -2.78 -1.31 12.36
C GLY A 171 -1.91 -1.63 11.14
N GLN A 172 -2.43 -1.48 9.91
CA GLN A 172 -1.63 -1.60 8.69
C GLN A 172 -0.64 -0.45 8.54
N ILE A 173 -1.04 0.77 8.87
CA ILE A 173 -0.15 1.94 8.82
C ILE A 173 0.98 1.78 9.83
N GLU A 174 0.69 1.40 11.06
CA GLU A 174 1.70 1.14 12.10
C GLU A 174 2.66 0.01 11.69
N GLY A 175 2.14 -1.08 11.13
CA GLY A 175 2.95 -2.17 10.58
C GLY A 175 3.83 -1.74 9.41
N GLY A 176 3.34 -0.86 8.53
CA GLY A 176 4.12 -0.26 7.45
C GLY A 176 5.25 0.62 7.98
N VAL A 177 4.97 1.45 8.98
CA VAL A 177 5.99 2.26 9.67
C VAL A 177 7.07 1.37 10.29
N TYR A 178 6.67 0.28 10.97
CA TYR A 178 7.60 -0.69 11.55
C TYR A 178 8.54 -1.29 10.49
N MET A 179 7.99 -1.76 9.37
CA MET A 179 8.81 -2.31 8.28
C MET A 179 9.78 -1.27 7.72
N GLY A 180 9.31 -0.05 7.46
CA GLY A 180 10.16 1.04 6.97
C GLY A 180 11.25 1.43 7.95
N LEU A 181 10.96 1.39 9.26
CA LEU A 181 11.95 1.65 10.31
C LEU A 181 13.02 0.55 10.35
N GLY A 182 12.63 -0.71 10.21
CA GLY A 182 13.55 -1.83 10.10
C GLY A 182 14.55 -1.66 8.96
N GLU A 183 14.05 -1.38 7.75
CA GLU A 183 14.90 -1.12 6.59
C GLU A 183 15.75 0.14 6.75
N ALA A 184 15.23 1.17 7.41
CA ALA A 184 15.96 2.41 7.64
C ALA A 184 17.15 2.21 8.60
N MET A 185 17.00 1.40 9.65
CA MET A 185 17.93 1.35 10.76
C MET A 185 18.87 0.15 10.73
N MET A 186 18.42 -1.04 10.34
CA MET A 186 19.20 -2.26 10.63
C MET A 186 19.03 -3.44 9.68
N GLU A 187 17.98 -3.48 8.86
CA GLU A 187 17.78 -4.60 7.96
C GLU A 187 18.68 -4.50 6.72
N GLU A 188 19.55 -5.47 6.53
CA GLU A 188 20.48 -5.50 5.40
C GLU A 188 20.70 -6.92 4.88
N GLN A 189 20.52 -7.10 3.57
CA GLN A 189 20.90 -8.33 2.89
C GLN A 189 22.33 -8.24 2.36
N VAL A 190 23.24 -8.95 3.00
CA VAL A 190 24.66 -8.97 2.64
C VAL A 190 25.03 -10.27 1.94
N TYR A 191 25.68 -10.16 0.79
CA TYR A 191 26.15 -11.31 0.02
C TYR A 191 27.66 -11.39 0.02
N ARG A 192 28.20 -12.61 0.06
CA ARG A 192 29.61 -12.89 -0.14
C ARG A 192 29.83 -13.43 -1.53
N ASP A 193 30.83 -12.91 -2.22
CA ASP A 193 31.34 -13.51 -3.43
C ASP A 193 32.06 -14.81 -3.13
N ARG A 194 31.71 -15.86 -3.82
CA ARG A 194 32.45 -17.12 -3.86
C ARG A 194 32.56 -17.61 -5.30
N THR A 195 33.70 -18.24 -5.59
CA THR A 195 33.88 -18.96 -6.85
C THR A 195 33.65 -20.45 -6.59
N HIS A 196 32.69 -21.04 -7.28
CA HIS A 196 32.44 -22.48 -7.24
C HIS A 196 32.48 -23.04 -8.67
N LYS A 197 33.36 -24.01 -8.90
CA LYS A 197 33.58 -24.64 -10.23
C LYS A 197 33.78 -23.60 -11.36
N GLY A 198 34.54 -22.55 -11.09
CA GLY A 198 34.81 -21.48 -12.06
C GLY A 198 33.70 -20.43 -12.22
N ASN A 199 32.55 -20.61 -11.61
CA ASN A 199 31.44 -19.66 -11.65
C ASN A 199 31.42 -18.78 -10.40
N ARG A 200 31.21 -17.48 -10.58
CA ARG A 200 30.95 -16.55 -9.48
C ARG A 200 29.57 -16.81 -8.92
N ILE A 201 29.46 -17.07 -7.63
CA ILE A 201 28.21 -17.26 -6.92
C ILE A 201 28.10 -16.28 -5.77
N PHE A 202 26.88 -15.83 -5.49
CA PHE A 202 26.57 -14.99 -4.35
C PHE A 202 25.94 -15.86 -3.26
N VAL A 203 26.58 -15.88 -2.09
CA VAL A 203 26.08 -16.62 -0.92
C VAL A 203 25.65 -15.61 0.12
N HIS A 204 24.42 -15.74 0.58
CA HIS A 204 23.89 -14.88 1.64
C HIS A 204 24.76 -14.97 2.89
N ARG A 205 25.18 -13.83 3.42
CA ARG A 205 26.07 -13.77 4.58
C ARG A 205 25.33 -14.07 5.88
N ILE A 206 24.07 -13.67 5.94
CA ILE A 206 23.20 -13.71 7.12
C ILE A 206 21.99 -14.59 6.81
N PRO A 207 22.15 -15.94 6.83
CA PRO A 207 21.08 -16.86 6.37
C PRO A 207 20.04 -17.16 7.46
N SER A 208 20.16 -16.60 8.65
CA SER A 208 19.26 -16.91 9.77
C SER A 208 18.66 -15.65 10.39
N MET A 209 17.48 -15.81 10.97
CA MET A 209 16.78 -14.74 11.71
C MET A 209 17.50 -14.35 13.01
N LEU A 210 18.47 -15.12 13.47
CA LEU A 210 19.30 -14.75 14.63
C LEU A 210 20.28 -13.62 14.30
N GLU A 211 20.74 -13.57 13.06
CA GLU A 211 21.74 -12.61 12.59
C GLU A 211 21.11 -11.46 11.81
N TYR A 212 19.98 -11.71 11.12
CA TYR A 212 19.20 -10.68 10.44
C TYR A 212 18.43 -9.86 11.46
N LYS A 213 18.85 -8.61 11.64
CA LYS A 213 18.31 -7.75 12.69
C LYS A 213 17.06 -7.02 12.24
N GLN A 214 16.10 -6.95 13.14
CA GLN A 214 14.86 -6.17 13.02
C GLN A 214 14.62 -5.43 14.33
N PRO A 215 13.93 -4.29 14.33
CA PRO A 215 13.54 -3.63 15.56
C PRO A 215 12.67 -4.55 16.42
N THR A 216 12.89 -4.52 17.71
CA THR A 216 12.01 -5.18 18.68
C THR A 216 10.94 -4.24 19.20
N GLY A 217 10.00 -4.72 20.00
CA GLY A 217 8.99 -3.88 20.63
C GLY A 217 9.56 -2.77 21.53
N LEU A 218 10.83 -2.93 22.02
CA LEU A 218 11.51 -1.91 22.82
C LEU A 218 12.05 -0.74 21.99
N GLU A 219 12.29 -0.98 20.71
CA GLU A 219 12.81 0.02 19.78
C GLU A 219 11.72 0.73 18.99
N MET A 220 10.48 0.29 19.15
CA MET A 220 9.34 0.92 18.48
C MET A 220 9.08 2.32 19.03
N PRO A 221 8.99 3.32 18.14
CA PRO A 221 8.63 4.69 18.53
C PRO A 221 7.16 4.79 18.89
N GLU A 222 6.78 5.92 19.49
CA GLU A 222 5.39 6.37 19.47
C GLU A 222 4.99 6.68 18.02
N ILE A 223 3.93 6.04 17.52
CA ILE A 223 3.43 6.27 16.17
C ILE A 223 2.11 7.04 16.26
N VAL A 224 2.07 8.23 15.67
CA VAL A 224 0.86 9.03 15.54
C VAL A 224 0.35 8.92 14.12
N THR A 225 -0.77 8.22 13.96
CA THR A 225 -1.36 7.90 12.66
C THR A 225 -2.47 8.88 12.31
N TYR A 226 -2.41 9.45 11.12
CA TYR A 226 -3.46 10.26 10.51
C TYR A 226 -3.99 9.55 9.28
N VAL A 227 -5.24 9.11 9.35
CA VAL A 227 -5.96 8.54 8.22
C VAL A 227 -6.58 9.67 7.42
N VAL A 228 -6.17 9.78 6.15
CA VAL A 228 -6.76 10.75 5.22
C VAL A 228 -7.72 10.01 4.30
N GLU A 229 -8.93 10.52 4.15
CA GLU A 229 -9.96 9.95 3.28
C GLU A 229 -10.19 10.87 2.07
N ASP A 230 -9.62 10.47 0.93
CA ASP A 230 -9.88 11.04 -0.39
C ASP A 230 -10.34 9.91 -1.33
N PRO A 231 -11.66 9.63 -1.40
CA PRO A 231 -12.21 8.46 -2.07
C PRO A 231 -11.84 8.38 -3.55
N ASP A 232 -11.36 7.21 -3.99
CA ASP A 232 -11.05 6.92 -5.39
C ASP A 232 -12.21 6.22 -6.10
N LYS A 233 -12.56 6.69 -7.29
CA LYS A 233 -13.67 6.15 -8.09
C LYS A 233 -13.51 4.69 -8.52
N ASN A 234 -12.29 4.15 -8.52
CA ASN A 234 -11.99 2.78 -8.94
C ASN A 234 -11.98 1.81 -7.76
N GLY A 235 -11.86 2.30 -6.54
CA GLY A 235 -11.84 1.46 -5.34
C GLY A 235 -13.25 1.08 -4.86
N PRO A 236 -13.42 -0.10 -4.24
CA PRO A 236 -14.71 -0.46 -3.65
C PRO A 236 -15.07 0.55 -2.56
N PHE A 237 -16.22 1.21 -2.72
CA PHE A 237 -16.64 2.34 -1.87
C PHE A 237 -15.63 3.48 -1.75
N GLY A 238 -14.71 3.59 -2.68
CA GLY A 238 -13.68 4.63 -2.68
C GLY A 238 -12.39 4.27 -1.95
N ALA A 239 -12.22 3.03 -1.49
CA ALA A 239 -11.03 2.60 -0.76
C ALA A 239 -9.79 2.55 -1.66
N LYS A 240 -8.64 2.95 -1.10
CA LYS A 240 -7.30 2.84 -1.69
C LYS A 240 -6.47 1.80 -0.94
N GLU A 241 -5.22 1.65 -1.33
CA GLU A 241 -4.26 0.80 -0.64
C GLU A 241 -3.87 1.36 0.73
N VAL A 242 -3.37 0.49 1.63
CA VAL A 242 -2.89 0.89 2.95
C VAL A 242 -1.66 0.08 3.39
N GLY A 243 -1.12 -0.75 2.50
CA GLY A 243 -0.01 -1.64 2.85
C GLY A 243 1.37 -1.03 2.63
N GLN A 244 1.72 -0.69 1.40
CA GLN A 244 3.07 -0.23 1.05
C GLN A 244 3.29 1.27 1.22
N GLY A 245 2.24 2.09 1.06
CA GLY A 245 2.36 3.54 1.14
C GLY A 245 2.98 4.05 2.44
N PRO A 246 2.59 3.54 3.61
CA PRO A 246 3.17 3.96 4.89
C PRO A 246 4.63 3.56 5.10
N LEU A 247 5.12 2.53 4.41
CA LEU A 247 6.50 2.06 4.52
C LEU A 247 7.49 2.99 3.81
N LEU A 248 7.15 3.39 2.58
CA LEU A 248 8.08 4.02 1.64
C LEU A 248 8.73 5.33 2.14
N PRO A 249 8.02 6.26 2.81
CA PRO A 249 8.58 7.53 3.23
C PRO A 249 9.44 7.44 4.50
N ILE A 250 9.48 6.33 5.23
CA ILE A 250 10.18 6.22 6.51
C ILE A 250 11.69 6.32 6.31
N MET A 251 12.25 5.56 5.37
CA MET A 251 13.70 5.55 5.12
C MET A 251 14.26 6.95 4.81
N PRO A 252 13.71 7.70 3.84
CA PRO A 252 14.20 9.04 3.57
C PRO A 252 13.90 10.02 4.72
N ALA A 253 12.84 9.83 5.49
CA ALA A 253 12.53 10.69 6.62
C ALA A 253 13.52 10.51 7.78
N VAL A 254 13.92 9.28 8.09
CA VAL A 254 14.99 8.99 9.08
C VAL A 254 16.31 9.64 8.65
N ALA A 255 16.72 9.47 7.39
CA ALA A 255 17.93 10.07 6.87
C ALA A 255 17.88 11.62 6.91
N ASN A 256 16.72 12.22 6.64
CA ASN A 256 16.52 13.65 6.71
C ASN A 256 16.53 14.16 8.16
N ALA A 257 15.91 13.44 9.08
CA ALA A 257 15.91 13.80 10.51
C ALA A 257 17.34 13.76 11.10
N ILE A 258 18.16 12.77 10.74
CA ILE A 258 19.57 12.71 11.14
C ILE A 258 20.36 13.91 10.56
N PHE A 259 20.07 14.26 9.30
CA PHE A 259 20.70 15.45 8.72
C PHE A 259 20.32 16.73 9.47
N ASP A 260 19.05 16.89 9.83
CA ASP A 260 18.58 18.04 10.58
C ASP A 260 19.24 18.11 11.96
N ALA A 261 19.37 16.97 12.65
CA ALA A 261 19.95 16.89 13.98
C ALA A 261 21.46 17.17 14.01
N VAL A 262 22.25 16.60 13.11
CA VAL A 262 23.71 16.61 13.19
C VAL A 262 24.44 17.05 11.91
N GLY A 263 23.71 17.36 10.85
CA GLY A 263 24.24 17.92 9.60
C GLY A 263 25.10 16.95 8.81
N VAL A 264 24.80 15.64 8.84
CA VAL A 264 25.48 14.62 8.02
C VAL A 264 24.48 13.88 7.14
N ARG A 265 24.91 13.40 5.98
CA ARG A 265 24.12 12.58 5.07
C ARG A 265 24.62 11.14 5.03
N VAL A 266 23.68 10.20 5.02
CA VAL A 266 23.93 8.78 4.74
C VAL A 266 23.05 8.41 3.55
N ASP A 267 23.68 8.00 2.44
CA ASP A 267 23.01 7.74 1.17
C ASP A 267 22.77 6.23 0.92
N GLU A 268 23.02 5.42 1.92
CA GLU A 268 22.86 3.96 1.85
C GLU A 268 21.99 3.46 2.99
N ASN A 269 20.98 2.66 2.68
CA ASN A 269 20.23 1.90 3.67
C ASN A 269 20.94 0.57 4.03
N PRO A 270 20.81 0.11 5.28
CA PRO A 270 20.29 0.84 6.42
C PRO A 270 21.19 2.02 6.78
N VAL A 271 20.63 3.07 7.41
CA VAL A 271 21.37 4.19 8.00
C VAL A 271 21.93 3.73 9.35
N SER A 272 22.86 2.77 9.30
CA SER A 272 23.42 2.18 10.52
C SER A 272 24.25 3.17 11.32
N PHE A 273 24.44 2.89 12.61
CA PHE A 273 25.21 3.76 13.51
C PHE A 273 26.64 3.98 13.03
N GLU A 274 27.25 2.94 12.45
CA GLU A 274 28.60 3.02 11.88
C GLU A 274 28.67 3.98 10.70
N LYS A 275 27.65 4.00 9.84
CA LYS A 275 27.58 4.90 8.69
C LYS A 275 27.37 6.34 9.15
N VAL A 276 26.54 6.56 10.16
CA VAL A 276 26.34 7.89 10.77
C VAL A 276 27.66 8.36 11.42
N PHE A 277 28.32 7.50 12.19
CA PHE A 277 29.61 7.80 12.81
C PHE A 277 30.68 8.15 11.77
N ALA A 278 30.80 7.37 10.71
CA ALA A 278 31.76 7.64 9.63
C ALA A 278 31.49 8.99 8.95
N ALA A 279 30.22 9.36 8.75
CA ALA A 279 29.85 10.66 8.21
C ALA A 279 30.18 11.81 9.17
N LEU A 280 30.00 11.62 10.49
CA LEU A 280 30.39 12.56 11.54
C LEU A 280 31.91 12.75 11.60
N GLN A 281 32.69 11.68 11.49
CA GLN A 281 34.16 11.77 11.41
C GLN A 281 34.58 12.53 10.14
N SER A 282 34.00 12.25 8.98
CA SER A 282 34.26 13.00 7.75
C SER A 282 34.02 14.50 7.93
N LYS A 283 32.92 14.85 8.62
CA LYS A 283 32.60 16.24 8.97
C LYS A 283 33.66 16.86 9.90
N ALA A 284 34.08 16.13 10.93
CA ALA A 284 35.09 16.59 11.89
C ALA A 284 36.47 16.79 11.21
N ASP A 285 36.81 15.96 10.23
CA ASP A 285 38.02 16.07 9.42
C ASP A 285 37.98 17.21 8.36
N GLY A 286 36.89 17.98 8.31
CA GLY A 286 36.71 19.02 7.29
C GLY A 286 36.44 18.49 5.88
N LYS A 287 36.09 17.22 5.74
CA LYS A 287 35.67 16.58 4.51
C LYS A 287 34.17 16.76 4.28
N GLU A 288 33.65 16.26 3.16
CA GLU A 288 32.20 16.23 2.94
C GLU A 288 31.50 15.43 4.06
N ALA A 289 30.51 16.05 4.70
CA ALA A 289 29.77 15.48 5.84
C ALA A 289 28.79 14.39 5.38
N ARG A 290 29.30 13.32 4.80
CA ARG A 290 28.51 12.31 4.10
C ARG A 290 29.15 10.92 4.19
N PHE A 291 28.29 9.90 4.18
CA PHE A 291 28.64 8.50 3.92
C PHE A 291 27.80 7.97 2.75
N GLY A 292 28.44 7.34 1.77
CA GLY A 292 27.76 6.72 0.63
C GLY A 292 28.51 6.82 -0.68
N PRO A 293 27.93 6.34 -1.78
CA PRO A 293 28.60 6.20 -3.08
C PRO A 293 29.12 7.50 -3.68
N SER A 294 28.55 8.65 -3.29
CA SER A 294 29.03 9.95 -3.78
C SER A 294 30.47 10.29 -3.34
N ASN A 295 30.99 9.61 -2.31
CA ASN A 295 32.33 9.76 -1.79
C ASN A 295 33.19 8.51 -1.98
N GLY A 296 32.69 7.50 -2.68
CA GLY A 296 33.46 6.29 -3.00
C GLY A 296 34.67 6.59 -3.85
N PRO A 297 35.81 5.90 -3.64
CA PRO A 297 37.03 6.08 -4.44
C PRO A 297 36.82 5.79 -5.92
N ASP A 298 35.77 5.08 -6.29
CA ASP A 298 35.46 4.67 -7.66
C ASP A 298 34.46 5.58 -8.40
N GLY A 299 34.11 6.73 -7.76
CA GLY A 299 33.30 7.74 -8.39
C GLY A 299 32.06 7.20 -9.07
N VAL A 300 31.13 6.61 -8.31
CA VAL A 300 29.79 6.37 -8.87
C VAL A 300 29.30 7.73 -9.35
N PRO A 301 29.05 7.89 -10.67
CA PRO A 301 28.69 9.19 -11.20
C PRO A 301 27.47 9.69 -10.42
N LYS A 302 27.55 10.93 -9.93
CA LYS A 302 26.33 11.62 -9.50
C LYS A 302 25.33 11.39 -10.62
N VAL A 303 24.19 10.77 -10.31
CA VAL A 303 23.14 10.65 -11.31
C VAL A 303 22.70 12.07 -11.60
N ASP A 304 23.25 12.63 -12.67
CA ASP A 304 22.78 13.90 -13.19
C ASP A 304 21.43 13.63 -13.87
N PHE A 305 20.37 13.92 -13.15
CA PHE A 305 19.03 13.83 -13.71
C PHE A 305 18.78 14.91 -14.77
N GLY A 306 19.74 15.82 -14.97
CA GLY A 306 19.67 16.89 -15.96
C GLY A 306 18.43 17.78 -15.77
N ASP A 307 18.10 18.52 -16.81
CA ASP A 307 16.90 19.39 -16.82
C ASP A 307 15.57 18.62 -16.83
N SER A 308 15.60 17.31 -17.04
CA SER A 308 14.41 16.46 -17.13
C SER A 308 13.63 16.32 -15.80
N LEU A 309 14.24 16.68 -14.67
CA LEU A 309 13.55 16.74 -13.37
C LEU A 309 13.11 18.16 -12.96
N LYS A 310 13.33 19.15 -13.78
CA LYS A 310 12.74 20.48 -13.57
C LYS A 310 11.27 20.50 -13.98
N ILE A 311 10.47 19.63 -13.35
CA ILE A 311 9.02 19.66 -13.49
C ILE A 311 8.55 20.94 -12.80
N LYS A 312 7.99 21.87 -13.57
CA LYS A 312 7.30 23.00 -12.98
C LYS A 312 6.11 22.47 -12.19
N THR A 313 6.09 22.77 -10.91
CA THR A 313 4.95 22.44 -10.06
C THR A 313 3.71 23.23 -10.51
N PRO A 314 2.47 22.78 -10.20
CA PRO A 314 1.26 23.50 -10.58
C PRO A 314 1.27 24.98 -10.16
N TRP A 315 1.81 25.31 -8.98
CA TRP A 315 1.96 26.70 -8.51
C TRP A 315 3.07 27.49 -9.23
N GLN A 316 3.91 26.84 -10.02
CA GLN A 316 4.90 27.45 -10.93
C GLN A 316 4.38 27.51 -12.38
N GLY A 317 3.10 27.23 -12.59
CA GLY A 317 2.47 27.21 -13.91
C GLY A 317 2.76 25.96 -14.73
N GLY A 318 3.17 24.86 -14.10
CA GLY A 318 3.28 23.55 -14.73
C GLY A 318 1.93 22.83 -14.76
N ASP A 319 1.67 22.07 -15.81
CA ASP A 319 0.48 21.23 -15.94
C ASP A 319 0.67 19.84 -15.31
N GLY A 320 1.84 19.59 -14.70
CA GLY A 320 2.20 18.28 -14.12
C GLY A 320 2.41 17.17 -15.16
N THR A 321 2.25 17.47 -16.46
CA THR A 321 2.29 16.48 -17.53
C THR A 321 3.54 16.59 -18.42
N ALA A 322 4.38 17.61 -18.24
CA ALA A 322 5.53 17.85 -19.08
C ALA A 322 6.73 16.94 -18.76
N TRP A 323 6.58 15.67 -19.02
CA TRP A 323 7.69 14.82 -19.32
C TRP A 323 8.11 15.08 -20.77
N ASN A 324 9.10 15.94 -20.99
CA ASN A 324 9.71 16.11 -22.28
C ASN A 324 10.46 14.83 -22.66
N GLU A 325 9.87 14.01 -23.52
CA GLU A 325 10.63 12.96 -24.20
C GLU A 325 11.86 13.62 -24.87
N PRO A 326 13.10 13.11 -24.61
CA PRO A 326 14.24 13.55 -25.39
C PRO A 326 13.90 13.27 -26.86
N LYS A 327 13.92 14.31 -27.71
CA LYS A 327 13.72 14.17 -29.14
C LYS A 327 14.67 13.10 -29.64
N ARG A 328 14.14 11.93 -29.98
CA ARG A 328 14.90 10.91 -30.70
C ARG A 328 15.33 11.53 -32.00
N GLU A 329 16.61 11.92 -32.14
CA GLU A 329 17.17 12.23 -33.44
C GLU A 329 16.87 11.03 -34.36
N LYS A 330 16.08 11.26 -35.38
CA LYS A 330 15.90 10.31 -36.46
C LYS A 330 17.27 10.09 -37.07
N LYS A 331 17.95 8.98 -36.72
CA LYS A 331 19.09 8.54 -37.51
C LYS A 331 18.58 8.39 -38.93
N ALA A 332 19.05 9.25 -39.80
CA ALA A 332 18.83 9.12 -41.23
C ALA A 332 19.31 7.73 -41.64
N ALA A 333 18.39 6.96 -42.21
CA ALA A 333 18.75 5.73 -42.88
C ALA A 333 19.71 6.04 -44.02
N LYS A 334 20.92 5.50 -43.94
CA LYS A 334 21.81 5.34 -45.09
C LYS A 334 21.69 3.93 -45.63
#